data_7ea3f1106d598b77467531da8e5e7ce5
#
_entry.id   7ea3f1106d598b77467531da8e5e7ce5
#
_cell.length_a   1.000
_cell.length_b   1.000
_cell.length_c   1.000
_cell.angle_alpha   90.00
_cell.angle_beta   90.00
_cell.angle_gamma   90.00
#
_symmetry.space_group_name_H-M   'P 1'
#
loop_
_entity.id
_entity.type
_entity.pdbx_description
1 polymer ?
#
loop_
_entity_poly.entity_id
_entity_poly.type
_entity_poly.pdbx_seq_one_letter_code
_entity_poly.pdbx_strand_id
1 'polypeptide(L)'
;MNTEHSFIDADVLIIGGGSAGAMAAIRAKEVNPDQKVVVFEKGQMKYSGCIARGMDAMNIVAIPDIATAELYVESNSIACEGIMDEPVNYKMAERSYEMMKKLESWDVCFPKDDNGDYEVLKIHPKGRFCVTMKEPELKAILANKALDLGVLVMNRTMAVRLLKDGERISGAIGMNVRTGEMLVCRAKSVILSSGGTARFGLPDNGHLYGVYDFPGNTGDGYCLAYRAGAELSGFEYTLVYYITKDINAPLLYITLTRGATLLNAFDERRDQDHPNPAKMLLEHMDGKGPIRIRMDHLPEEKIKEIEEILFTTERPACERFHAGRDNDFRTGEIEMWPTEVYLCGGHGLTGVRV
;
A
#
# COMPACT_ATOMS: atom_id res chain seq x y z
N MET A 1 -4.83 -39.49 2.20
CA MET A 1 -3.73 -38.56 2.41
C MET A 1 -3.59 -38.37 3.92
N ASN A 2 -2.50 -38.84 4.52
CA ASN A 2 -2.20 -38.49 5.91
C ASN A 2 -1.76 -37.03 5.92
N THR A 3 -2.64 -36.14 6.29
CA THR A 3 -2.29 -34.72 6.54
C THR A 3 -1.62 -34.69 7.92
N GLU A 4 -0.29 -34.72 7.95
CA GLU A 4 0.43 -34.37 9.17
C GLU A 4 0.09 -32.91 9.51
N HIS A 5 -0.56 -32.72 10.64
CA HIS A 5 -0.86 -31.38 11.15
C HIS A 5 0.29 -30.98 12.08
N SER A 6 0.95 -29.89 11.79
CA SER A 6 1.91 -29.29 12.70
C SER A 6 1.21 -28.28 13.62
N PHE A 7 1.67 -28.21 14.88
CA PHE A 7 1.12 -27.32 15.89
C PHE A 7 2.20 -26.34 16.36
N ILE A 8 1.79 -25.10 16.57
CA ILE A 8 2.64 -24.06 17.16
C ILE A 8 1.84 -23.25 18.17
N ASP A 9 2.47 -22.87 19.27
CA ASP A 9 1.90 -21.94 20.25
C ASP A 9 2.59 -20.58 20.10
N ALA A 10 1.84 -19.49 20.22
CA ALA A 10 2.30 -18.13 20.14
C ALA A 10 1.65 -17.26 21.23
N ASP A 11 2.32 -16.20 21.63
CA ASP A 11 1.68 -15.12 22.39
C ASP A 11 0.91 -14.22 21.44
N VAL A 12 1.53 -13.88 20.31
CA VAL A 12 0.93 -13.04 19.28
C VAL A 12 1.07 -13.73 17.92
N LEU A 13 -0.04 -13.99 17.25
CA LEU A 13 -0.09 -14.41 15.86
C LEU A 13 -0.46 -13.20 14.98
N ILE A 14 0.33 -12.96 13.94
CA ILE A 14 0.07 -11.90 12.96
C ILE A 14 -0.22 -12.55 11.61
N ILE A 15 -1.33 -12.18 11.00
CA ILE A 15 -1.75 -12.69 9.70
C ILE A 15 -1.50 -11.61 8.65
N GLY A 16 -0.50 -11.85 7.80
CA GLY A 16 0.02 -10.93 6.79
C GLY A 16 1.30 -10.22 7.25
N GLY A 17 2.40 -10.47 6.53
CA GLY A 17 3.73 -9.92 6.79
C GLY A 17 4.02 -8.66 5.98
N GLY A 18 3.01 -7.88 5.56
CA GLY A 18 3.15 -6.58 4.92
C GLY A 18 3.78 -5.53 5.84
N SER A 19 3.74 -4.24 5.47
CA SER A 19 4.27 -3.16 6.33
C SER A 19 3.63 -3.15 7.72
N ALA A 20 2.31 -3.23 7.78
CA ALA A 20 1.56 -3.22 9.04
C ALA A 20 1.92 -4.43 9.92
N GLY A 21 1.96 -5.64 9.34
CA GLY A 21 2.30 -6.85 10.09
C GLY A 21 3.75 -6.89 10.54
N ALA A 22 4.69 -6.41 9.72
CA ALA A 22 6.09 -6.28 10.11
C ALA A 22 6.25 -5.31 11.30
N MET A 23 5.63 -4.13 11.22
CA MET A 23 5.67 -3.14 12.31
C MET A 23 4.98 -3.64 13.57
N ALA A 24 3.85 -4.36 13.45
CA ALA A 24 3.18 -4.99 14.58
C ALA A 24 4.08 -6.04 15.27
N ALA A 25 4.76 -6.88 14.47
CA ALA A 25 5.69 -7.87 14.98
C ALA A 25 6.89 -7.25 15.71
N ILE A 26 7.49 -6.22 15.10
CA ILE A 26 8.58 -5.44 15.71
C ILE A 26 8.10 -4.83 17.01
N ARG A 27 6.95 -4.17 17.02
CA ARG A 27 6.43 -3.51 18.20
C ARG A 27 6.09 -4.49 19.32
N ALA A 28 5.53 -5.65 19.02
CA ALA A 28 5.29 -6.70 20.02
C ALA A 28 6.59 -7.14 20.72
N LYS A 29 7.64 -7.34 19.94
CA LYS A 29 8.97 -7.72 20.48
C LYS A 29 9.66 -6.59 21.23
N GLU A 30 9.48 -5.33 20.82
CA GLU A 30 10.00 -4.16 21.56
C GLU A 30 9.34 -4.00 22.94
N VAL A 31 8.03 -4.25 23.01
CA VAL A 31 7.28 -4.16 24.28
C VAL A 31 7.64 -5.29 25.22
N ASN A 32 7.80 -6.49 24.69
CA ASN A 32 8.21 -7.65 25.49
C ASN A 32 9.04 -8.60 24.62
N PRO A 33 10.38 -8.59 24.75
CA PRO A 33 11.29 -9.43 23.97
C PRO A 33 11.06 -10.94 24.14
N ASP A 34 10.50 -11.37 25.27
CA ASP A 34 10.28 -12.78 25.58
C ASP A 34 9.03 -13.35 24.89
N GLN A 35 8.14 -12.48 24.36
CA GLN A 35 6.95 -12.93 23.65
C GLN A 35 7.31 -13.79 22.43
N LYS A 36 6.59 -14.89 22.26
CA LYS A 36 6.63 -15.68 21.04
C LYS A 36 5.70 -15.07 19.98
N VAL A 37 6.30 -14.34 19.06
CA VAL A 37 5.59 -13.69 17.95
C VAL A 37 5.73 -14.53 16.69
N VAL A 38 4.60 -14.90 16.09
CA VAL A 38 4.52 -15.70 14.85
C VAL A 38 3.83 -14.88 13.77
N VAL A 39 4.36 -14.89 12.55
CA VAL A 39 3.75 -14.25 11.37
C VAL A 39 3.38 -15.32 10.36
N PHE A 40 2.14 -15.39 9.95
CA PHE A 40 1.70 -16.12 8.75
C PHE A 40 1.75 -15.19 7.55
N GLU A 41 2.60 -15.51 6.58
CA GLU A 41 2.75 -14.75 5.35
C GLU A 41 2.46 -15.64 4.14
N LYS A 42 1.44 -15.28 3.36
CA LYS A 42 0.99 -16.04 2.20
C LYS A 42 2.04 -16.12 1.09
N GLY A 43 2.84 -15.06 0.93
CA GLY A 43 3.98 -15.01 0.02
C GLY A 43 5.30 -15.23 0.74
N GLN A 44 6.17 -14.26 0.63
CA GLN A 44 7.46 -14.21 1.34
C GLN A 44 7.65 -12.82 1.95
N MET A 45 7.84 -12.76 3.26
CA MET A 45 7.82 -11.50 4.01
C MET A 45 8.73 -10.41 3.44
N LYS A 46 9.88 -10.75 2.86
CA LYS A 46 10.79 -9.77 2.25
C LYS A 46 10.32 -9.20 0.91
N TYR A 47 9.43 -9.91 0.20
CA TYR A 47 9.14 -9.63 -1.20
C TYR A 47 7.63 -9.58 -1.53
N SER A 48 6.77 -9.64 -0.54
CA SER A 48 5.32 -9.57 -0.69
C SER A 48 4.73 -8.33 -0.03
N GLY A 49 3.53 -7.95 -0.49
CA GLY A 49 2.82 -6.76 -0.04
C GLY A 49 3.14 -5.51 -0.89
N CYS A 50 2.34 -4.48 -0.71
CA CYS A 50 2.34 -3.30 -1.59
C CYS A 50 3.68 -2.57 -1.64
N ILE A 51 4.37 -2.43 -0.50
CA ILE A 51 5.67 -1.73 -0.43
C ILE A 51 6.86 -2.56 -0.94
N ALA A 52 6.64 -3.82 -1.36
CA ALA A 52 7.71 -4.66 -1.91
C ALA A 52 8.23 -4.18 -3.27
N ARG A 53 7.54 -3.22 -3.87
CA ARG A 53 7.93 -2.57 -5.12
C ARG A 53 8.88 -1.39 -4.93
N GLY A 54 9.22 -1.02 -3.70
CA GLY A 54 9.86 0.23 -3.35
C GLY A 54 8.84 1.33 -3.05
N MET A 55 9.31 2.44 -2.52
CA MET A 55 8.47 3.60 -2.18
C MET A 55 9.25 4.89 -2.44
N ASP A 56 8.62 5.80 -3.16
CA ASP A 56 9.15 7.14 -3.44
C ASP A 56 8.68 8.20 -2.44
N ALA A 57 7.66 7.89 -1.65
CA ALA A 57 7.14 8.79 -0.65
C ALA A 57 6.42 8.06 0.49
N MET A 58 6.42 8.65 1.66
CA MET A 58 5.57 8.28 2.77
C MET A 58 4.40 9.24 2.84
N ASN A 59 3.23 8.75 2.45
CA ASN A 59 2.00 9.50 2.55
C ASN A 59 1.53 9.56 4.01
N ILE A 60 0.80 10.62 4.40
CA ILE A 60 0.28 10.82 5.75
C ILE A 60 1.41 11.01 6.77
N VAL A 61 2.17 12.09 6.64
CA VAL A 61 3.12 12.51 7.67
C VAL A 61 2.78 13.93 8.13
N ALA A 62 2.27 14.05 9.34
CA ALA A 62 2.00 15.34 9.97
C ALA A 62 3.28 15.85 10.65
N ILE A 63 4.13 16.54 9.88
CA ILE A 63 5.36 17.15 10.40
C ILE A 63 4.98 18.34 11.29
N PRO A 64 5.46 18.42 12.54
CA PRO A 64 5.23 19.58 13.42
C PRO A 64 5.54 20.90 12.73
N ASP A 65 4.76 21.92 12.99
CA ASP A 65 4.83 23.27 12.40
C ASP A 65 4.50 23.37 10.90
N ILE A 66 4.35 22.24 10.19
CA ILE A 66 3.96 22.19 8.78
C ILE A 66 2.50 21.72 8.63
N ALA A 67 2.11 20.70 9.39
CA ALA A 67 0.80 20.09 9.27
C ALA A 67 0.36 19.46 10.61
N THR A 68 -0.96 19.35 10.81
CA THR A 68 -1.54 18.73 12.00
C THR A 68 -2.41 17.52 11.65
N ALA A 69 -2.69 16.68 12.64
CA ALA A 69 -3.57 15.53 12.46
C ALA A 69 -5.01 15.97 12.10
N GLU A 70 -5.51 17.06 12.69
CA GLU A 70 -6.81 17.63 12.39
C GLU A 70 -6.91 18.09 10.93
N LEU A 71 -5.87 18.79 10.45
CA LEU A 71 -5.80 19.22 9.05
C LEU A 71 -5.77 18.04 8.09
N TYR A 72 -5.11 16.92 8.48
CA TYR A 72 -5.14 15.70 7.69
C TYR A 72 -6.55 15.09 7.62
N VAL A 73 -7.25 15.00 8.75
CA VAL A 73 -8.64 14.49 8.80
C VAL A 73 -9.53 15.34 7.89
N GLU A 74 -9.46 16.67 8.00
CA GLU A 74 -10.21 17.58 7.13
C GLU A 74 -9.87 17.36 5.64
N SER A 75 -8.60 17.26 5.31
CA SER A 75 -8.14 17.03 3.94
C SER A 75 -8.62 15.70 3.37
N ASN A 76 -8.52 14.64 4.17
CA ASN A 76 -8.94 13.30 3.74
C ASN A 76 -10.47 13.20 3.65
N SER A 77 -11.21 13.88 4.52
CA SER A 77 -12.68 13.97 4.43
C SER A 77 -13.13 14.57 3.10
N ILE A 78 -12.43 15.61 2.60
CA ILE A 78 -12.70 16.17 1.28
C ILE A 78 -12.41 15.14 0.17
N ALA A 79 -11.28 14.43 0.26
CA ALA A 79 -10.89 13.44 -0.75
C ALA A 79 -11.84 12.24 -0.80
N CYS A 80 -12.41 11.85 0.34
CA CYS A 80 -13.31 10.71 0.49
C CYS A 80 -14.80 11.10 0.53
N GLU A 81 -15.13 12.36 0.23
CA GLU A 81 -16.51 12.88 0.25
C GLU A 81 -17.25 12.61 1.59
N GLY A 82 -16.51 12.63 2.69
CA GLY A 82 -17.00 12.40 4.05
C GLY A 82 -17.13 10.94 4.47
N ILE A 83 -16.88 9.99 3.58
CA ILE A 83 -16.98 8.54 3.88
C ILE A 83 -15.65 8.04 4.44
N MET A 84 -15.46 8.18 5.75
CA MET A 84 -14.23 7.74 6.43
C MET A 84 -14.46 7.53 7.93
N ASP A 85 -13.56 6.78 8.56
CA ASP A 85 -13.47 6.67 10.01
C ASP A 85 -12.49 7.74 10.53
N GLU A 86 -13.04 8.89 10.96
CA GLU A 86 -12.22 10.04 11.40
C GLU A 86 -11.31 9.71 12.59
N PRO A 87 -11.75 9.02 13.66
CA PRO A 87 -10.89 8.62 14.77
C PRO A 87 -9.66 7.80 14.33
N VAL A 88 -9.85 6.87 13.39
CA VAL A 88 -8.73 6.06 12.84
C VAL A 88 -7.78 6.95 12.06
N ASN A 89 -8.29 7.81 11.18
CA ASN A 89 -7.48 8.74 10.39
C ASN A 89 -6.69 9.70 11.28
N TYR A 90 -7.33 10.24 12.32
CA TYR A 90 -6.67 11.09 13.29
C TYR A 90 -5.48 10.39 13.96
N LYS A 91 -5.70 9.15 14.46
CA LYS A 91 -4.65 8.38 15.14
C LYS A 91 -3.49 8.01 14.20
N MET A 92 -3.76 7.75 12.93
CA MET A 92 -2.70 7.54 11.95
C MET A 92 -1.86 8.80 11.76
N ALA A 93 -2.49 9.94 11.53
CA ALA A 93 -1.80 11.20 11.30
C ALA A 93 -1.04 11.69 12.56
N GLU A 94 -1.65 11.60 13.75
CA GLU A 94 -1.04 11.99 15.02
C GLU A 94 0.31 11.29 15.26
N ARG A 95 0.42 10.02 14.88
CA ARG A 95 1.61 9.22 15.12
C ARG A 95 2.56 9.11 13.94
N SER A 96 2.18 9.67 12.80
CA SER A 96 2.88 9.48 11.52
C SER A 96 4.32 10.02 11.55
N TYR A 97 4.54 11.19 12.15
CA TYR A 97 5.88 11.77 12.24
C TYR A 97 6.82 10.95 13.13
N GLU A 98 6.34 10.48 14.27
CA GLU A 98 7.09 9.54 15.13
C GLU A 98 7.52 8.29 14.35
N MET A 99 6.60 7.73 13.56
CA MET A 99 6.89 6.55 12.75
C MET A 99 7.88 6.83 11.61
N MET A 100 7.79 7.99 10.97
CA MET A 100 8.78 8.42 9.98
C MET A 100 10.17 8.54 10.61
N LYS A 101 10.28 9.18 11.77
CA LYS A 101 11.55 9.30 12.51
C LYS A 101 12.11 7.94 12.93
N LYS A 102 11.24 7.00 13.25
CA LYS A 102 11.65 5.62 13.53
C LYS A 102 12.26 4.94 12.30
N LEU A 103 11.65 5.11 11.14
CA LEU A 103 12.21 4.59 9.88
C LEU A 103 13.53 5.26 9.54
N GLU A 104 13.63 6.59 9.71
CA GLU A 104 14.88 7.34 9.51
C GLU A 104 16.01 6.79 10.42
N SER A 105 15.68 6.38 11.66
CA SER A 105 16.64 5.75 12.58
C SER A 105 17.10 4.35 12.13
N TRP A 106 16.49 3.79 11.13
CA TRP A 106 16.87 2.54 10.48
C TRP A 106 17.49 2.76 9.10
N ASP A 107 18.05 3.95 8.89
CA ASP A 107 18.73 4.39 7.67
C ASP A 107 17.81 4.51 6.44
N VAL A 108 16.48 4.57 6.64
CA VAL A 108 15.57 4.91 5.54
C VAL A 108 15.77 6.36 5.14
N CYS A 109 16.04 6.60 3.86
CA CYS A 109 16.39 7.91 3.33
C CYS A 109 15.14 8.76 3.09
N PHE A 110 15.04 9.87 3.82
CA PHE A 110 14.07 10.95 3.59
C PHE A 110 14.85 12.19 3.12
N PRO A 111 14.78 12.56 1.83
CA PRO A 111 15.50 13.72 1.30
C PRO A 111 15.17 15.01 2.03
N LYS A 112 16.20 15.86 2.16
CA LYS A 112 16.09 17.20 2.76
C LYS A 112 16.67 18.22 1.80
N ASP A 113 16.13 19.42 1.86
CA ASP A 113 16.65 20.57 1.14
C ASP A 113 17.94 21.14 1.80
N ASP A 114 18.49 22.19 1.20
CA ASP A 114 19.71 22.86 1.68
C ASP A 114 19.55 23.48 3.08
N ASN A 115 18.33 23.73 3.55
CA ASN A 115 18.03 24.23 4.89
C ASN A 115 17.89 23.11 5.92
N GLY A 116 17.88 21.85 5.48
CA GLY A 116 17.66 20.67 6.32
C GLY A 116 16.19 20.29 6.51
N ASP A 117 15.28 20.94 5.80
CA ASP A 117 13.85 20.65 5.84
C ASP A 117 13.49 19.46 4.94
N TYR A 118 12.55 18.62 5.37
CA TYR A 118 12.08 17.49 4.56
C TYR A 118 11.37 17.99 3.30
N GLU A 119 11.63 17.30 2.19
CA GLU A 119 10.91 17.54 0.95
C GLU A 119 9.48 16.98 1.06
N VAL A 120 8.46 17.85 0.98
CA VAL A 120 7.06 17.48 1.14
C VAL A 120 6.26 17.84 -0.10
N LEU A 121 5.65 16.84 -0.73
CA LEU A 121 4.82 16.99 -1.92
C LEU A 121 3.40 17.46 -1.58
N LYS A 122 2.83 18.28 -2.47
CA LYS A 122 1.44 18.73 -2.36
C LYS A 122 0.56 17.82 -3.23
N ILE A 123 0.03 16.75 -2.64
CA ILE A 123 -0.88 15.83 -3.31
C ILE A 123 -2.26 15.73 -2.65
N HIS A 124 -2.46 16.40 -1.53
CA HIS A 124 -3.72 16.40 -0.79
C HIS A 124 -4.55 17.66 -1.10
N PRO A 125 -5.88 17.60 -0.99
CA PRO A 125 -6.75 18.77 -1.16
C PRO A 125 -6.37 19.94 -0.26
N LYS A 126 -5.97 19.64 0.98
CA LYS A 126 -5.45 20.61 1.96
C LYS A 126 -4.18 20.07 2.61
N GLY A 127 -3.29 21.00 2.98
CA GLY A 127 -2.05 20.67 3.69
C GLY A 127 -0.99 19.95 2.85
N ARG A 128 0.09 19.58 3.52
CA ARG A 128 1.27 18.91 2.95
C ARG A 128 1.65 17.75 3.87
N PHE A 129 1.38 16.51 3.44
CA PHE A 129 1.55 15.31 4.26
C PHE A 129 2.37 14.22 3.58
N CYS A 130 2.74 14.38 2.31
CA CYS A 130 3.46 13.38 1.54
C CYS A 130 4.95 13.71 1.53
N VAL A 131 5.73 13.06 2.39
CA VAL A 131 7.18 13.25 2.49
C VAL A 131 7.88 12.36 1.49
N THR A 132 8.77 12.91 0.68
CA THR A 132 9.57 12.12 -0.26
C THR A 132 10.46 11.12 0.47
N MET A 133 10.66 9.97 -0.13
CA MET A 133 11.48 8.88 0.40
C MET A 133 12.24 8.23 -0.75
N LYS A 134 13.50 7.90 -0.53
CA LYS A 134 14.32 7.17 -1.50
C LYS A 134 14.74 5.82 -0.90
N GLU A 135 13.80 4.87 -0.87
CA GLU A 135 14.05 3.57 -0.25
C GLU A 135 13.42 2.40 -1.03
N PRO A 136 14.14 1.84 -2.00
CA PRO A 136 13.67 0.68 -2.77
C PRO A 136 13.57 -0.59 -1.92
N GLU A 137 14.34 -0.68 -0.83
CA GLU A 137 14.47 -1.87 0.00
C GLU A 137 13.67 -1.80 1.33
N LEU A 138 12.76 -0.82 1.46
CA LEU A 138 11.97 -0.61 2.69
C LEU A 138 11.36 -1.91 3.21
N LYS A 139 10.83 -2.73 2.31
CA LYS A 139 10.21 -4.01 2.68
C LYS A 139 11.21 -4.99 3.29
N ALA A 140 12.41 -5.07 2.73
CA ALA A 140 13.48 -5.92 3.24
C ALA A 140 14.00 -5.41 4.60
N ILE A 141 14.12 -4.09 4.77
CA ILE A 141 14.49 -3.46 6.05
C ILE A 141 13.51 -3.88 7.14
N LEU A 142 12.21 -3.70 6.93
CA LEU A 142 11.18 -4.08 7.90
C LEU A 142 11.21 -5.58 8.22
N ALA A 143 11.35 -6.42 7.21
CA ALA A 143 11.39 -7.87 7.39
C ALA A 143 12.63 -8.31 8.16
N ASN A 144 13.81 -7.74 7.86
CA ASN A 144 15.04 -8.04 8.59
C ASN A 144 14.95 -7.60 10.04
N LYS A 145 14.46 -6.38 10.33
CA LYS A 145 14.25 -5.91 11.71
C LYS A 145 13.37 -6.85 12.52
N ALA A 146 12.28 -7.37 11.94
CA ALA A 146 11.44 -8.35 12.60
C ALA A 146 12.17 -9.66 12.87
N LEU A 147 12.93 -10.17 11.90
CA LEU A 147 13.71 -11.40 12.03
C LEU A 147 14.83 -11.27 13.09
N ASP A 148 15.55 -10.15 13.12
CA ASP A 148 16.61 -9.85 14.06
C ASP A 148 16.11 -9.82 15.52
N LEU A 149 14.84 -9.44 15.71
CA LEU A 149 14.16 -9.50 17.01
C LEU A 149 13.63 -10.90 17.37
N GLY A 150 13.88 -11.90 16.54
CA GLY A 150 13.46 -13.28 16.79
C GLY A 150 11.99 -13.56 16.50
N VAL A 151 11.37 -12.80 15.58
CA VAL A 151 10.03 -13.11 15.09
C VAL A 151 10.07 -14.36 14.21
N LEU A 152 9.19 -15.33 14.49
CA LEU A 152 9.06 -16.55 13.69
C LEU A 152 8.15 -16.30 12.47
N VAL A 153 8.72 -16.30 11.29
CA VAL A 153 7.97 -16.04 10.05
C VAL A 153 7.70 -17.35 9.31
N MET A 154 6.41 -17.68 9.18
CA MET A 154 5.93 -18.80 8.39
C MET A 154 5.58 -18.30 6.97
N ASN A 155 6.60 -18.26 6.10
CA ASN A 155 6.42 -17.88 4.70
C ASN A 155 5.58 -18.93 3.95
N ARG A 156 4.87 -18.49 2.91
CA ARG A 156 3.99 -19.33 2.08
C ARG A 156 2.86 -19.98 2.87
N THR A 157 2.50 -19.40 3.99
CA THR A 157 1.44 -19.87 4.87
C THR A 157 0.26 -18.90 4.80
N MET A 158 -0.79 -19.35 4.08
CA MET A 158 -2.05 -18.62 3.97
C MET A 158 -2.95 -19.00 5.15
N ALA A 159 -3.39 -18.02 5.94
CA ALA A 159 -4.41 -18.25 6.95
C ALA A 159 -5.74 -18.59 6.26
N VAL A 160 -6.33 -19.73 6.60
CA VAL A 160 -7.56 -20.22 5.99
C VAL A 160 -8.76 -20.19 6.94
N ARG A 161 -8.51 -20.15 8.24
CA ARG A 161 -9.55 -20.10 9.26
C ARG A 161 -9.01 -19.51 10.57
N LEU A 162 -9.80 -18.64 11.20
CA LEU A 162 -9.57 -18.25 12.60
C LEU A 162 -10.15 -19.31 13.54
N LEU A 163 -9.43 -19.56 14.62
CA LEU A 163 -9.88 -20.46 15.70
C LEU A 163 -10.59 -19.64 16.78
N LYS A 164 -11.68 -20.17 17.29
CA LYS A 164 -12.46 -19.57 18.39
C LYS A 164 -12.48 -20.48 19.60
N ASP A 165 -12.46 -19.84 20.78
CA ASP A 165 -12.79 -20.44 22.06
C ASP A 165 -13.90 -19.56 22.67
N GLY A 166 -15.15 -20.04 22.56
CA GLY A 166 -16.33 -19.18 22.78
C GLY A 166 -16.35 -18.02 21.81
N GLU A 167 -16.45 -16.79 22.31
CA GLU A 167 -16.42 -15.56 21.52
C GLU A 167 -14.98 -15.04 21.24
N ARG A 168 -13.98 -15.61 21.88
CA ARG A 168 -12.60 -15.17 21.74
C ARG A 168 -11.89 -15.86 20.57
N ILE A 169 -11.11 -15.09 19.81
CA ILE A 169 -10.19 -15.66 18.83
C ILE A 169 -8.97 -16.22 19.58
N SER A 170 -8.67 -17.51 19.32
CA SER A 170 -7.64 -18.28 20.02
C SER A 170 -6.52 -18.77 19.09
N GLY A 171 -6.48 -18.30 17.85
CA GLY A 171 -5.45 -18.65 16.89
C GLY A 171 -5.95 -18.69 15.45
N ALA A 172 -5.21 -19.38 14.60
CA ALA A 172 -5.60 -19.63 13.20
C ALA A 172 -5.05 -20.95 12.67
N ILE A 173 -5.70 -21.44 11.62
CA ILE A 173 -5.19 -22.50 10.77
C ILE A 173 -4.55 -21.85 9.54
N GLY A 174 -3.30 -22.19 9.28
CA GLY A 174 -2.57 -21.84 8.07
C GLY A 174 -2.42 -23.04 7.15
N MET A 175 -2.36 -22.79 5.86
CA MET A 175 -2.05 -23.78 4.82
C MET A 175 -0.83 -23.31 4.03
N ASN A 176 0.15 -24.18 3.87
CA ASN A 176 1.25 -23.91 2.97
C ASN A 176 0.73 -23.94 1.52
N VAL A 177 0.85 -22.80 0.83
CA VAL A 177 0.27 -22.62 -0.52
C VAL A 177 0.96 -23.45 -1.61
N ARG A 178 2.08 -24.09 -1.31
CA ARG A 178 2.79 -24.96 -2.26
C ARG A 178 2.60 -26.45 -1.97
N THR A 179 2.65 -26.84 -0.70
CA THR A 179 2.61 -28.24 -0.29
C THR A 179 1.21 -28.70 0.13
N GLY A 180 0.33 -27.76 0.51
CA GLY A 180 -0.98 -28.05 1.09
C GLY A 180 -0.92 -28.48 2.57
N GLU A 181 0.26 -28.52 3.18
CA GLU A 181 0.41 -28.85 4.60
C GLU A 181 -0.32 -27.86 5.48
N MET A 182 -0.98 -28.38 6.51
CA MET A 182 -1.75 -27.57 7.45
C MET A 182 -0.94 -27.28 8.72
N LEU A 183 -0.99 -26.04 9.16
CA LEU A 183 -0.36 -25.56 10.39
C LEU A 183 -1.44 -24.97 11.30
N VAL A 184 -1.56 -25.48 12.50
CA VAL A 184 -2.45 -24.94 13.54
C VAL A 184 -1.62 -24.08 14.49
N CYS A 185 -1.89 -22.78 14.52
CA CYS A 185 -1.28 -21.86 15.48
C CYS A 185 -2.31 -21.48 16.55
N ARG A 186 -2.05 -21.86 17.78
CA ARG A 186 -2.79 -21.35 18.96
C ARG A 186 -2.12 -20.07 19.42
N ALA A 187 -2.91 -19.03 19.69
CA ALA A 187 -2.36 -17.74 20.09
C ALA A 187 -3.21 -17.06 21.15
N LYS A 188 -2.55 -16.29 22.03
CA LYS A 188 -3.23 -15.46 23.04
C LYS A 188 -3.90 -14.24 22.38
N SER A 189 -3.30 -13.73 21.33
CA SER A 189 -3.81 -12.60 20.54
C SER A 189 -3.56 -12.82 19.05
N VAL A 190 -4.48 -12.35 18.20
CA VAL A 190 -4.36 -12.44 16.74
C VAL A 190 -4.51 -11.04 16.15
N ILE A 191 -3.58 -10.65 15.28
CA ILE A 191 -3.61 -9.38 14.54
C ILE A 191 -3.82 -9.69 13.06
N LEU A 192 -4.87 -9.10 12.45
CA LEU A 192 -5.11 -9.16 11.02
C LEU A 192 -4.44 -7.96 10.34
N SER A 193 -3.48 -8.24 9.46
CA SER A 193 -2.73 -7.25 8.67
C SER A 193 -2.51 -7.71 7.22
N SER A 194 -3.50 -8.42 6.68
CA SER A 194 -3.43 -9.08 5.38
C SER A 194 -3.61 -8.16 4.17
N GLY A 195 -3.73 -6.85 4.41
CA GLY A 195 -3.96 -5.86 3.35
C GLY A 195 -5.39 -5.85 2.81
N GLY A 196 -5.60 -5.09 1.77
CA GLY A 196 -6.89 -4.92 1.10
C GLY A 196 -7.20 -6.01 0.08
N THR A 197 -7.91 -5.61 -0.99
CA THR A 197 -8.33 -6.48 -2.08
C THR A 197 -7.95 -5.83 -3.41
N ALA A 198 -6.99 -6.39 -4.10
CA ALA A 198 -6.39 -5.81 -5.30
C ALA A 198 -6.92 -6.39 -6.62
N ARG A 199 -7.97 -7.20 -6.58
CA ARG A 199 -8.48 -7.91 -7.77
C ARG A 199 -10.00 -7.80 -7.96
N PHE A 200 -10.61 -6.73 -7.46
CA PHE A 200 -11.95 -6.35 -7.88
C PHE A 200 -11.80 -5.53 -9.15
N GLY A 201 -11.75 -6.23 -10.29
CA GLY A 201 -11.62 -5.58 -11.58
C GLY A 201 -12.84 -4.76 -11.93
N LEU A 202 -12.60 -3.60 -12.56
CA LEU A 202 -13.63 -2.98 -13.37
C LEU A 202 -14.01 -3.95 -14.51
N PRO A 203 -15.27 -3.97 -14.94
CA PRO A 203 -15.67 -4.72 -16.12
C PRO A 203 -14.69 -4.43 -17.27
N ASP A 204 -14.25 -5.45 -17.96
CA ASP A 204 -13.29 -5.37 -19.06
C ASP A 204 -11.84 -5.01 -18.69
N ASN A 205 -11.50 -4.87 -17.42
CA ASN A 205 -10.11 -4.80 -17.00
C ASN A 205 -9.46 -6.19 -17.02
N GLY A 206 -9.10 -6.65 -18.21
CA GLY A 206 -8.45 -7.93 -18.45
C GLY A 206 -6.97 -7.98 -18.05
N HIS A 207 -6.46 -6.94 -17.40
CA HIS A 207 -5.05 -6.83 -17.09
C HIS A 207 -4.68 -7.67 -15.85
N LEU A 208 -4.19 -8.87 -16.09
CA LEU A 208 -3.65 -9.74 -15.03
C LEU A 208 -2.53 -9.07 -14.22
N TYR A 209 -1.85 -8.10 -14.82
CA TYR A 209 -0.72 -7.36 -14.26
C TYR A 209 -1.03 -5.89 -13.96
N GLY A 210 -2.21 -5.42 -14.30
CA GLY A 210 -2.64 -4.04 -14.13
C GLY A 210 -3.22 -3.73 -12.75
N VAL A 211 -2.66 -4.32 -11.70
CA VAL A 211 -3.08 -4.08 -10.32
C VAL A 211 -2.12 -3.09 -9.68
N TYR A 212 -2.63 -1.98 -9.15
CA TYR A 212 -1.79 -1.00 -8.45
C TYR A 212 -1.08 -1.62 -7.26
N ASP A 213 -1.80 -2.41 -6.48
CA ASP A 213 -1.30 -3.08 -5.30
C ASP A 213 -0.73 -4.49 -5.58
N PHE A 214 -0.31 -5.16 -4.51
CA PHE A 214 0.20 -6.52 -4.60
C PHE A 214 -0.91 -7.49 -5.03
N PRO A 215 -0.75 -8.23 -6.14
CA PRO A 215 -1.79 -9.11 -6.69
C PRO A 215 -2.16 -10.29 -5.77
N GLY A 216 -1.36 -10.54 -4.73
CA GLY A 216 -1.67 -11.49 -3.68
C GLY A 216 -2.68 -10.99 -2.65
N ASN A 217 -3.07 -9.72 -2.68
CA ASN A 217 -4.12 -9.17 -1.82
C ASN A 217 -5.49 -9.55 -2.39
N THR A 218 -6.08 -10.59 -1.86
CA THR A 218 -7.33 -11.19 -2.37
C THR A 218 -8.50 -11.11 -1.39
N GLY A 219 -8.40 -10.25 -0.36
CA GLY A 219 -9.46 -10.03 0.62
C GLY A 219 -9.59 -11.12 1.67
N ASP A 220 -8.60 -11.99 1.80
CA ASP A 220 -8.66 -13.14 2.72
C ASP A 220 -8.94 -12.73 4.17
N GLY A 221 -8.34 -11.61 4.63
CA GLY A 221 -8.54 -11.11 5.99
C GLY A 221 -9.97 -10.71 6.28
N TYR A 222 -10.64 -10.07 5.33
CA TYR A 222 -12.07 -9.74 5.48
C TYR A 222 -12.93 -10.99 5.57
N CYS A 223 -12.67 -11.98 4.71
CA CYS A 223 -13.37 -13.25 4.75
C CYS A 223 -13.15 -14.01 6.08
N LEU A 224 -11.92 -14.01 6.58
CA LEU A 224 -11.58 -14.63 7.87
C LEU A 224 -12.32 -13.96 9.02
N ALA A 225 -12.30 -12.62 9.05
CA ALA A 225 -12.96 -11.83 10.09
C ALA A 225 -14.48 -12.01 10.07
N TYR A 226 -15.11 -11.87 8.90
CA TYR A 226 -16.54 -12.07 8.73
C TYR A 226 -17.00 -13.47 9.17
N ARG A 227 -16.30 -14.52 8.76
CA ARG A 227 -16.61 -15.89 9.18
C ARG A 227 -16.40 -16.13 10.68
N ALA A 228 -15.60 -15.31 11.33
CA ALA A 228 -15.39 -15.35 12.76
C ALA A 228 -16.44 -14.54 13.55
N GLY A 229 -17.31 -13.79 12.86
CA GLY A 229 -18.41 -13.01 13.45
C GLY A 229 -18.10 -11.53 13.60
N ALA A 230 -17.02 -11.02 13.01
CA ALA A 230 -16.73 -9.59 13.04
C ALA A 230 -17.64 -8.81 12.08
N GLU A 231 -17.91 -7.56 12.41
CA GLU A 231 -18.58 -6.60 11.52
C GLU A 231 -17.57 -6.07 10.49
N LEU A 232 -18.05 -5.85 9.26
CA LEU A 232 -17.29 -5.21 8.21
C LEU A 232 -17.79 -3.78 8.01
N SER A 233 -16.89 -2.83 7.78
CA SER A 233 -17.23 -1.41 7.60
C SER A 233 -16.50 -0.80 6.40
N GLY A 234 -17.14 0.20 5.76
CA GLY A 234 -16.56 0.96 4.66
C GLY A 234 -16.46 0.19 3.33
N PHE A 235 -17.24 -0.87 3.15
CA PHE A 235 -17.22 -1.68 1.93
C PHE A 235 -17.92 -1.01 0.74
N GLU A 236 -18.72 0.02 1.01
CA GLU A 236 -19.32 0.90 0.01
C GLU A 236 -18.29 1.81 -0.66
N TYR A 237 -17.14 2.04 -0.03
CA TYR A 237 -16.07 2.85 -0.60
C TYR A 237 -15.03 2.00 -1.28
N THR A 238 -14.88 2.22 -2.57
CA THR A 238 -13.86 1.58 -3.40
C THR A 238 -12.95 2.65 -4.00
N LEU A 239 -11.66 2.33 -4.08
CA LEU A 239 -10.66 3.24 -4.62
C LEU A 239 -10.32 2.86 -6.05
N VAL A 240 -10.46 3.81 -6.96
CA VAL A 240 -10.04 3.68 -8.36
C VAL A 240 -8.70 4.36 -8.53
N TYR A 241 -7.75 3.65 -9.13
CA TYR A 241 -6.46 4.22 -9.53
C TYR A 241 -6.32 4.23 -11.04
N TYR A 242 -5.47 5.12 -11.52
CA TYR A 242 -5.00 5.12 -12.89
C TYR A 242 -3.53 4.70 -12.91
N ILE A 243 -3.25 3.69 -13.70
CA ILE A 243 -1.90 3.16 -13.92
C ILE A 243 -1.53 3.29 -15.39
N THR A 244 -0.24 3.21 -15.67
CA THR A 244 0.23 3.11 -17.04
C THR A 244 -0.33 1.86 -17.69
N LYS A 245 -0.85 2.00 -18.89
CA LYS A 245 -1.37 0.88 -19.67
C LYS A 245 -0.33 -0.23 -19.77
N ASP A 246 -0.79 -1.46 -19.54
CA ASP A 246 0.02 -2.69 -19.63
C ASP A 246 1.19 -2.80 -18.65
N ILE A 247 1.34 -1.86 -17.74
CA ILE A 247 2.36 -1.90 -16.69
C ILE A 247 1.79 -1.39 -15.37
N ASN A 248 2.17 -2.00 -14.30
CA ASN A 248 1.81 -1.56 -12.96
C ASN A 248 2.83 -0.53 -12.44
N ALA A 249 2.79 0.68 -12.95
CA ALA A 249 3.65 1.77 -12.53
C ALA A 249 2.84 2.96 -12.01
N PRO A 250 3.17 3.53 -10.85
CA PRO A 250 2.46 4.66 -10.24
C PRO A 250 2.88 5.99 -10.86
N LEU A 251 2.89 6.08 -12.19
CA LEU A 251 3.35 7.26 -12.93
C LEU A 251 2.55 8.52 -12.64
N LEU A 252 1.26 8.39 -12.33
CA LEU A 252 0.34 9.52 -12.22
C LEU A 252 0.87 10.59 -11.25
N TYR A 253 1.06 10.24 -9.98
CA TYR A 253 1.48 11.20 -8.97
C TYR A 253 2.95 11.60 -9.09
N ILE A 254 3.81 10.67 -9.49
CA ILE A 254 5.24 10.93 -9.69
C ILE A 254 5.44 12.02 -10.75
N THR A 255 4.71 11.94 -11.85
CA THR A 255 4.85 12.89 -12.96
C THR A 255 4.11 14.21 -12.71
N LEU A 256 2.89 14.16 -12.16
CA LEU A 256 2.09 15.36 -11.92
C LEU A 256 2.73 16.32 -10.92
N THR A 257 3.29 15.81 -9.84
CA THR A 257 4.00 16.62 -8.85
C THR A 257 5.23 17.31 -9.41
N ARG A 258 5.69 16.89 -10.60
CA ARG A 258 6.84 17.46 -11.33
C ARG A 258 6.44 18.28 -12.54
N GLY A 259 5.13 18.49 -12.74
CA GLY A 259 4.59 19.41 -13.73
C GLY A 259 4.09 18.77 -15.03
N ALA A 260 4.00 17.45 -15.10
CA ALA A 260 3.38 16.77 -16.24
C ALA A 260 1.93 17.20 -16.45
N THR A 261 1.44 17.11 -17.67
CA THR A 261 0.07 17.48 -18.02
C THR A 261 -0.80 16.25 -18.27
N LEU A 262 -2.01 16.26 -17.73
CA LEU A 262 -3.04 15.26 -18.02
C LEU A 262 -3.95 15.76 -19.16
N LEU A 263 -4.16 14.88 -20.13
CA LEU A 263 -5.05 15.11 -21.27
C LEU A 263 -6.06 13.95 -21.36
N ASN A 264 -7.27 14.25 -21.83
CA ASN A 264 -8.21 13.21 -22.26
C ASN A 264 -8.01 12.86 -23.75
N ALA A 265 -8.85 12.00 -24.30
CA ALA A 265 -8.78 11.59 -25.71
C ALA A 265 -8.98 12.74 -26.70
N PHE A 266 -9.56 13.86 -26.27
CA PHE A 266 -9.83 15.07 -27.09
C PHE A 266 -8.81 16.18 -26.88
N ASP A 267 -7.66 15.90 -26.25
CA ASP A 267 -6.61 16.86 -25.89
C ASP A 267 -7.06 17.96 -24.91
N GLU A 268 -8.17 17.74 -24.24
CA GLU A 268 -8.61 18.64 -23.19
C GLU A 268 -7.76 18.45 -21.94
N ARG A 269 -7.20 19.55 -21.44
CA ARG A 269 -6.39 19.56 -20.22
C ARG A 269 -7.25 19.30 -18.99
N ARG A 270 -6.74 18.47 -18.09
CA ARG A 270 -7.39 18.14 -16.81
C ARG A 270 -6.77 18.93 -15.65
N ASP A 271 -7.57 19.09 -14.61
CA ASP A 271 -7.08 19.66 -13.35
C ASP A 271 -5.92 18.82 -12.83
N GLN A 272 -4.79 19.49 -12.61
CA GLN A 272 -3.54 18.85 -12.25
C GLN A 272 -3.22 18.96 -10.76
N ASP A 273 -3.81 19.95 -10.07
CA ASP A 273 -3.52 20.19 -8.67
C ASP A 273 -4.05 19.06 -7.79
N HIS A 274 -5.19 18.48 -8.15
CA HIS A 274 -5.79 17.34 -7.44
C HIS A 274 -6.52 16.43 -8.42
N PRO A 275 -5.81 15.51 -9.10
CA PRO A 275 -6.46 14.56 -9.99
C PRO A 275 -7.41 13.70 -9.17
N ASN A 276 -8.69 13.76 -9.50
CA ASN A 276 -9.71 12.91 -8.89
C ASN A 276 -9.90 11.66 -9.77
N PRO A 277 -9.41 10.49 -9.36
CA PRO A 277 -9.51 9.27 -10.16
C PRO A 277 -10.95 8.86 -10.49
N ALA A 278 -11.91 9.15 -9.59
CA ALA A 278 -13.32 8.84 -9.86
C ALA A 278 -13.89 9.70 -11.01
N LYS A 279 -13.57 11.00 -11.05
CA LYS A 279 -13.94 11.85 -12.19
C LYS A 279 -13.29 11.41 -13.48
N MET A 280 -12.01 11.02 -13.42
CA MET A 280 -11.29 10.48 -14.58
C MET A 280 -11.96 9.20 -15.09
N LEU A 281 -12.43 8.33 -14.19
CA LEU A 281 -13.16 7.12 -14.56
C LEU A 281 -14.49 7.46 -15.25
N LEU A 282 -15.27 8.39 -14.70
CA LEU A 282 -16.52 8.83 -15.33
C LEU A 282 -16.27 9.36 -16.75
N GLU A 283 -15.25 10.17 -16.96
CA GLU A 283 -14.87 10.64 -18.30
C GLU A 283 -14.47 9.50 -19.23
N HIS A 284 -13.75 8.49 -18.71
CA HIS A 284 -13.39 7.31 -19.49
C HIS A 284 -14.65 6.53 -19.92
N MET A 285 -15.60 6.35 -18.99
CA MET A 285 -16.89 5.70 -19.27
C MET A 285 -17.77 6.50 -20.24
N ASP A 286 -17.68 7.83 -20.23
CA ASP A 286 -18.36 8.74 -21.16
C ASP A 286 -17.70 8.81 -22.55
N GLY A 287 -16.72 7.93 -22.83
CA GLY A 287 -16.04 7.87 -24.12
C GLY A 287 -14.95 8.94 -24.32
N LYS A 288 -14.53 9.63 -23.24
CA LYS A 288 -13.44 10.62 -23.28
C LYS A 288 -12.07 10.01 -22.90
N GLY A 289 -12.02 8.71 -22.62
CA GLY A 289 -10.76 7.98 -22.41
C GLY A 289 -10.07 7.66 -23.75
N PRO A 290 -8.76 7.28 -23.72
CA PRO A 290 -7.94 7.16 -22.54
C PRO A 290 -7.47 8.50 -21.97
N ILE A 291 -7.09 8.51 -20.69
CA ILE A 291 -6.35 9.63 -20.11
C ILE A 291 -4.87 9.43 -20.44
N ARG A 292 -4.18 10.52 -20.76
CA ARG A 292 -2.77 10.50 -21.16
C ARG A 292 -1.94 11.46 -20.31
N ILE A 293 -0.74 11.05 -19.99
CA ILE A 293 0.29 11.91 -19.37
C ILE A 293 1.20 12.41 -20.47
N ARG A 294 1.43 13.71 -20.49
CA ARG A 294 2.33 14.40 -21.41
C ARG A 294 3.43 15.10 -20.65
N MET A 295 4.67 14.90 -21.06
CA MET A 295 5.87 15.40 -20.37
C MET A 295 6.87 16.13 -21.29
N ASP A 296 6.62 16.19 -22.59
CA ASP A 296 7.51 16.79 -23.61
C ASP A 296 7.87 18.27 -23.36
N HIS A 297 7.08 18.95 -22.52
CA HIS A 297 7.30 20.35 -22.12
C HIS A 297 8.15 20.49 -20.85
N LEU A 298 8.47 19.38 -20.16
CA LEU A 298 9.22 19.43 -18.92
C LEU A 298 10.72 19.70 -19.17
N PRO A 299 11.37 20.46 -18.28
CA PRO A 299 12.83 20.58 -18.30
C PRO A 299 13.51 19.22 -18.13
N GLU A 300 14.66 19.04 -18.77
CA GLU A 300 15.46 17.80 -18.71
C GLU A 300 15.77 17.35 -17.26
N GLU A 301 15.97 18.30 -16.35
CA GLU A 301 16.19 18.03 -14.93
C GLU A 301 14.99 17.28 -14.31
N LYS A 302 13.76 17.72 -14.62
CA LYS A 302 12.54 17.07 -14.11
C LYS A 302 12.32 15.69 -14.72
N ILE A 303 12.67 15.52 -15.99
CA ILE A 303 12.63 14.21 -16.65
C ILE A 303 13.59 13.24 -15.97
N LYS A 304 14.84 13.67 -15.70
CA LYS A 304 15.83 12.84 -14.99
C LYS A 304 15.40 12.47 -13.58
N GLU A 305 14.76 13.39 -12.86
CA GLU A 305 14.22 13.13 -11.53
C GLU A 305 13.12 12.04 -11.58
N ILE A 306 12.22 12.14 -12.57
CA ILE A 306 11.18 11.13 -12.79
C ILE A 306 11.81 9.77 -13.11
N GLU A 307 12.81 9.73 -14.01
CA GLU A 307 13.52 8.50 -14.35
C GLU A 307 14.20 7.85 -13.14
N GLU A 308 14.90 8.65 -12.34
CA GLU A 308 15.56 8.16 -11.13
C GLU A 308 14.56 7.47 -10.21
N ILE A 309 13.41 8.09 -9.94
CA ILE A 309 12.38 7.51 -9.09
C ILE A 309 11.83 6.22 -9.67
N LEU A 310 11.44 6.23 -10.94
CA LEU A 310 10.82 5.06 -11.58
C LEU A 310 11.75 3.86 -11.70
N PHE A 311 13.02 4.10 -11.99
CA PHE A 311 13.94 3.02 -12.34
C PHE A 311 14.82 2.57 -11.18
N THR A 312 14.95 3.38 -10.13
CA THR A 312 15.79 3.05 -8.97
C THR A 312 14.99 2.86 -7.69
N THR A 313 14.03 3.72 -7.40
CA THR A 313 13.31 3.73 -6.12
C THR A 313 12.04 2.89 -6.17
N GLU A 314 11.18 3.12 -7.17
CA GLU A 314 9.88 2.46 -7.23
C GLU A 314 9.96 1.08 -7.88
N ARG A 315 10.40 1.01 -9.12
CA ARG A 315 10.40 -0.23 -9.88
C ARG A 315 11.52 -0.30 -10.91
N PRO A 316 12.66 -0.85 -10.54
CA PRO A 316 13.74 -1.08 -11.52
C PRO A 316 13.30 -1.89 -12.75
N ALA A 317 12.23 -2.69 -12.64
CA ALA A 317 11.66 -3.43 -13.77
C ALA A 317 10.99 -2.54 -14.82
N CYS A 318 10.61 -1.31 -14.48
CA CYS A 318 9.96 -0.38 -15.41
C CYS A 318 10.88 -0.02 -16.58
N GLU A 319 12.17 0.16 -16.33
CA GLU A 319 13.16 0.41 -17.38
C GLU A 319 13.16 -0.68 -18.46
N ARG A 320 13.22 -1.94 -18.06
CA ARG A 320 13.22 -3.09 -18.98
C ARG A 320 11.92 -3.20 -19.76
N PHE A 321 10.81 -2.84 -19.12
CA PHE A 321 9.51 -2.87 -19.77
C PHE A 321 9.41 -1.81 -20.86
N HIS A 322 9.82 -0.57 -20.59
CA HIS A 322 9.80 0.52 -21.55
C HIS A 322 10.78 0.26 -22.71
N ALA A 323 12.02 -0.16 -22.40
CA ALA A 323 13.00 -0.51 -23.42
C ALA A 323 12.53 -1.63 -24.36
N GLY A 324 11.84 -2.65 -23.82
CA GLY A 324 11.32 -3.77 -24.62
C GLY A 324 10.14 -3.41 -25.53
N ARG A 325 9.56 -2.22 -25.37
CA ARG A 325 8.39 -1.74 -26.16
C ARG A 325 8.69 -0.55 -27.05
N ASP A 326 9.95 -0.15 -27.14
CA ASP A 326 10.35 1.06 -27.88
C ASP A 326 9.51 2.30 -27.47
N ASN A 327 9.18 2.39 -26.20
CA ASN A 327 8.34 3.44 -25.62
C ASN A 327 9.20 4.41 -24.82
N ASP A 328 9.54 5.53 -25.46
CA ASP A 328 10.22 6.63 -24.78
C ASP A 328 9.19 7.56 -24.13
N PHE A 329 9.03 7.44 -22.81
CA PHE A 329 8.10 8.27 -22.05
C PHE A 329 8.49 9.75 -22.00
N ARG A 330 9.69 10.14 -22.47
CA ARG A 330 10.15 11.53 -22.54
C ARG A 330 9.51 12.29 -23.68
N THR A 331 9.31 11.63 -24.80
CA THR A 331 8.85 12.22 -26.07
C THR A 331 7.44 11.85 -26.43
N GLY A 332 6.91 10.77 -25.86
CA GLY A 332 5.59 10.26 -26.11
C GLY A 332 4.57 10.66 -25.03
N GLU A 333 3.33 10.40 -25.35
CA GLU A 333 2.23 10.44 -24.39
C GLU A 333 2.06 9.06 -23.77
N ILE A 334 1.96 9.02 -22.43
CA ILE A 334 1.75 7.77 -21.72
C ILE A 334 0.26 7.58 -21.47
N GLU A 335 -0.29 6.54 -22.07
CA GLU A 335 -1.68 6.15 -21.87
C GLU A 335 -1.89 5.58 -20.48
N MET A 336 -2.89 6.13 -19.77
CA MET A 336 -3.29 5.72 -18.43
C MET A 336 -4.65 5.04 -18.46
N TRP A 337 -4.76 3.92 -17.80
CA TRP A 337 -5.99 3.15 -17.74
C TRP A 337 -6.50 3.05 -16.30
N PRO A 338 -7.83 3.06 -16.11
CA PRO A 338 -8.40 2.79 -14.81
C PRO A 338 -8.02 1.37 -14.39
N THR A 339 -7.47 1.27 -13.19
CA THR A 339 -7.23 -0.03 -12.58
C THR A 339 -8.41 -0.44 -11.72
N GLU A 340 -8.29 -1.62 -11.15
CA GLU A 340 -9.31 -2.18 -10.30
C GLU A 340 -9.75 -1.24 -9.18
N VAL A 341 -11.02 -1.29 -8.91
CA VAL A 341 -11.60 -0.80 -7.68
C VAL A 341 -11.23 -1.77 -6.58
N TYR A 342 -10.58 -1.31 -5.52
CA TYR A 342 -10.18 -2.18 -4.43
C TYR A 342 -10.54 -1.61 -3.05
N LEU A 343 -10.79 -2.52 -2.13
CA LEU A 343 -11.08 -2.19 -0.74
C LEU A 343 -9.76 -1.93 -0.02
N CYS A 344 -9.58 -0.72 0.46
CA CYS A 344 -8.34 -0.29 1.10
C CYS A 344 -8.59 0.16 2.54
N GLY A 345 -8.07 -0.60 3.50
CA GLY A 345 -8.11 -0.22 4.92
C GLY A 345 -7.12 0.88 5.29
N GLY A 346 -6.13 1.16 4.43
CA GLY A 346 -5.01 2.05 4.73
C GLY A 346 -5.36 3.53 4.93
N HIS A 347 -6.54 3.94 4.49
CA HIS A 347 -7.06 5.30 4.71
C HIS A 347 -8.19 5.35 5.75
N GLY A 348 -8.36 4.31 6.55
CA GLY A 348 -9.48 4.22 7.49
C GLY A 348 -10.85 4.13 6.81
N LEU A 349 -10.89 3.71 5.53
CA LEU A 349 -12.10 3.65 4.73
C LEU A 349 -12.81 2.30 4.89
N THR A 350 -12.03 1.23 4.82
CA THR A 350 -12.55 -0.14 4.94
C THR A 350 -11.91 -0.83 6.12
N GLY A 351 -12.68 -1.49 6.94
CA GLY A 351 -12.17 -2.12 8.14
C GLY A 351 -13.01 -3.27 8.66
N VAL A 352 -12.55 -3.78 9.77
CA VAL A 352 -13.20 -4.83 10.54
C VAL A 352 -13.41 -4.31 11.96
N ARG A 353 -14.64 -4.39 12.46
CA ARG A 353 -14.98 -4.09 13.85
C ARG A 353 -15.23 -5.40 14.61
N VAL A 354 -14.67 -5.47 15.81
CA VAL A 354 -14.79 -6.65 16.68
C VAL A 354 -15.59 -6.30 17.91
#